data_9c7efb6ba44f8aef8e595cc06a8e6fd9
#
_entry.id   9c7efb6ba44f8aef8e595cc06a8e6fd9
#
_cell.length_a   1.000
_cell.length_b   1.000
_cell.length_c   1.000
_cell.angle_alpha   90.00
_cell.angle_beta   90.00
_cell.angle_gamma   90.00
#
_symmetry.space_group_name_H-M   'P 1'
#
loop_
_entity.id
_entity.type
_entity.pdbx_description
1 polymer ?
#
loop_
_entity_poly.entity_id
_entity_poly.type
_entity_poly.pdbx_seq_one_letter_code
_entity_poly.pdbx_strand_id
1 'polypeptide(L)'
;MGKITYSLAFIFLLTSCSGKKETNKSENNSAFLSNVKTVEASLSNREVELTLTGKVDYDPERVIHYVPLVQGVVEQTRFSLGDKVQKGQALLDIKSSDVSALYSDMISLESDLGVAKRDLQSAQGMHDDKMLSDKEFLESQAKFRQAQVAYERAQNNMSLYKLKENGVFSILSPMTGYMVDKQVASGSPISPDGGSLFTVADLSKVWITASVYAGDLQFVRENMPVEITALSYPGEVFNGKINALSQVFDPDEKVLKARIVMDNSQLKFKPEMSVVVRLKNTKVEKQVTIPSKALIFDNDKYFVVVEKASGEFQIQPVELEGNHDSMSYIRSGLQEKDKVVVENQLLIYSGLNGK
;
A
#
# COMPACT_ATOMS: atom_id res chain seq x y z
N MET A 1 -76.10 4.40 -51.72
CA MET A 1 -77.15 4.93 -50.88
C MET A 1 -76.44 5.87 -49.89
N GLY A 2 -76.54 7.07 -49.94
CA GLY A 2 -77.58 8.13 -50.06
C GLY A 2 -77.11 9.25 -49.13
N LYS A 3 -76.72 10.32 -49.70
CA LYS A 3 -77.32 11.67 -49.52
C LYS A 3 -77.31 12.15 -48.02
N ILE A 4 -76.88 13.37 -47.63
CA ILE A 4 -77.35 14.69 -48.08
C ILE A 4 -76.42 15.77 -47.48
N THR A 5 -75.99 16.71 -48.29
CA THR A 5 -75.69 18.10 -48.14
C THR A 5 -76.36 18.86 -47.02
N TYR A 6 -75.73 19.83 -46.38
CA TYR A 6 -76.20 21.21 -46.18
C TYR A 6 -75.06 22.20 -46.04
N SER A 7 -75.01 23.11 -46.94
CA SER A 7 -74.32 24.39 -47.02
C SER A 7 -75.04 25.41 -46.09
N LEU A 8 -74.31 26.20 -45.30
CA LEU A 8 -74.76 27.51 -44.90
C LEU A 8 -73.61 28.46 -44.79
N ALA A 9 -73.53 29.33 -45.72
CA ALA A 9 -72.72 30.56 -45.74
C ALA A 9 -73.25 31.52 -44.70
N PHE A 10 -72.36 32.19 -43.97
CA PHE A 10 -72.69 33.41 -43.28
C PHE A 10 -71.52 34.42 -43.45
N ILE A 11 -71.88 35.50 -44.06
CA ILE A 11 -71.11 36.71 -44.42
C ILE A 11 -71.15 37.67 -43.22
N PHE A 12 -70.14 38.57 -43.16
CA PHE A 12 -70.02 39.83 -42.41
C PHE A 12 -69.21 39.71 -41.07
N LEU A 13 -68.32 40.56 -40.76
CA LEU A 13 -68.01 42.01 -40.98
C LEU A 13 -66.56 42.32 -40.68
N LEU A 14 -65.90 43.11 -41.50
CA LEU A 14 -64.66 43.79 -41.23
C LEU A 14 -64.87 44.87 -40.18
N THR A 15 -64.12 44.82 -39.04
CA THR A 15 -63.83 45.97 -38.25
C THR A 15 -62.34 46.10 -38.05
N SER A 16 -61.73 47.01 -38.74
CA SER A 16 -60.40 47.55 -38.52
C SER A 16 -60.33 48.17 -37.12
N CYS A 17 -59.39 47.68 -36.31
CA CYS A 17 -58.90 48.40 -35.14
C CYS A 17 -57.39 48.46 -35.19
N SER A 18 -56.89 49.63 -35.46
CA SER A 18 -55.53 50.12 -35.26
C SER A 18 -55.14 49.86 -33.80
N GLY A 19 -54.30 48.89 -33.55
CA GLY A 19 -53.72 48.55 -32.24
C GLY A 19 -52.28 48.98 -32.15
N LYS A 20 -52.04 49.86 -31.22
CA LYS A 20 -50.74 50.43 -30.79
C LYS A 20 -49.62 49.39 -30.80
N LYS A 21 -48.49 49.73 -31.39
CA LYS A 21 -47.19 49.17 -31.09
C LYS A 21 -46.93 49.30 -29.59
N GLU A 22 -46.92 48.19 -28.87
CA GLU A 22 -46.34 48.14 -27.54
C GLU A 22 -44.81 48.13 -27.64
N THR A 23 -44.24 49.29 -27.53
CA THR A 23 -42.86 49.55 -27.12
C THR A 23 -42.78 49.40 -25.60
N ASN A 24 -42.73 48.16 -25.09
CA ASN A 24 -42.50 47.91 -23.66
C ASN A 24 -41.63 46.64 -23.46
N LYS A 25 -40.46 46.57 -24.13
CA LYS A 25 -39.51 45.51 -23.89
C LYS A 25 -38.10 46.00 -23.54
N SER A 26 -37.91 47.31 -23.46
CA SER A 26 -36.57 47.89 -23.22
C SER A 26 -36.35 48.46 -21.82
N GLU A 27 -37.38 48.73 -21.05
CA GLU A 27 -37.20 49.36 -19.73
C GLU A 27 -37.04 48.42 -18.55
N ASN A 28 -37.47 47.13 -18.66
CA ASN A 28 -37.27 46.18 -17.58
C ASN A 28 -35.86 45.56 -17.51
N ASN A 29 -35.07 45.66 -18.60
CA ASN A 29 -33.71 45.12 -18.60
C ASN A 29 -32.69 46.05 -17.90
N SER A 30 -32.93 47.36 -17.87
CA SER A 30 -31.97 48.29 -17.27
C SER A 30 -32.02 48.33 -15.74
N ALA A 31 -33.17 48.12 -15.12
CA ALA A 31 -33.34 48.08 -13.67
C ALA A 31 -32.77 46.77 -13.08
N PHE A 32 -32.75 45.68 -13.86
CA PHE A 32 -32.25 44.40 -13.43
C PHE A 32 -30.71 44.33 -13.46
N LEU A 33 -30.09 45.05 -14.37
CA LEU A 33 -28.64 45.10 -14.55
C LEU A 33 -27.93 46.04 -13.58
N SER A 34 -28.67 46.94 -12.89
CA SER A 34 -28.09 47.92 -11.98
C SER A 34 -27.62 47.37 -10.62
N ASN A 35 -27.95 46.13 -10.28
CA ASN A 35 -27.63 45.51 -8.97
C ASN A 35 -26.93 44.17 -9.10
N VAL A 36 -26.09 43.98 -10.13
CA VAL A 36 -25.34 42.77 -10.37
C VAL A 36 -24.08 42.77 -9.54
N LYS A 37 -23.90 41.73 -8.75
CA LYS A 37 -22.67 41.55 -7.98
C LYS A 37 -21.63 40.83 -8.81
N THR A 38 -20.49 41.48 -8.97
CA THR A 38 -19.33 40.91 -9.67
C THR A 38 -18.18 40.69 -8.69
N VAL A 39 -17.32 39.74 -9.02
CA VAL A 39 -16.06 39.44 -8.32
C VAL A 39 -14.94 39.40 -9.36
N GLU A 40 -13.81 40.00 -9.04
CA GLU A 40 -12.64 39.94 -9.90
C GLU A 40 -12.03 38.56 -9.88
N ALA A 41 -11.72 38.00 -11.05
CA ALA A 41 -10.94 36.81 -11.21
C ALA A 41 -9.52 37.03 -10.67
N SER A 42 -9.04 36.17 -9.81
CA SER A 42 -7.75 36.33 -9.15
C SER A 42 -6.83 35.16 -9.53
N LEU A 43 -5.52 35.39 -9.52
CA LEU A 43 -4.53 34.31 -9.59
C LEU A 43 -4.36 33.71 -8.22
N SER A 44 -4.65 32.42 -8.08
CA SER A 44 -4.34 31.68 -6.86
C SER A 44 -3.49 30.47 -7.15
N ASN A 45 -2.77 30.06 -6.11
CA ASN A 45 -1.94 28.88 -6.17
C ASN A 45 -2.84 27.63 -6.08
N ARG A 46 -2.79 26.78 -7.09
CA ARG A 46 -3.47 25.50 -7.03
C ARG A 46 -2.60 24.51 -6.26
N GLU A 47 -3.06 24.13 -5.09
CA GLU A 47 -2.52 22.96 -4.42
C GLU A 47 -3.10 21.71 -5.08
N VAL A 48 -2.25 20.95 -5.77
CA VAL A 48 -2.66 19.64 -6.30
C VAL A 48 -2.43 18.63 -5.22
N GLU A 49 -3.49 18.12 -4.63
CA GLU A 49 -3.45 16.99 -3.70
C GLU A 49 -3.52 15.70 -4.51
N LEU A 50 -2.45 14.90 -4.45
CA LEU A 50 -2.42 13.58 -5.05
C LEU A 50 -2.74 12.53 -3.99
N THR A 51 -3.75 11.73 -4.27
CA THR A 51 -4.17 10.62 -3.41
C THR A 51 -3.77 9.28 -4.03
N LEU A 52 -2.95 8.52 -3.31
CA LEU A 52 -2.53 7.18 -3.70
C LEU A 52 -3.18 6.14 -2.79
N THR A 53 -3.51 5.00 -3.35
CA THR A 53 -3.89 3.82 -2.58
C THR A 53 -2.64 3.05 -2.18
N GLY A 54 -2.66 2.44 -1.02
CA GLY A 54 -1.55 1.64 -0.53
C GLY A 54 -1.99 0.55 0.43
N LYS A 55 -1.07 -0.30 0.80
CA LYS A 55 -1.24 -1.33 1.82
C LYS A 55 -0.08 -1.32 2.80
N VAL A 56 -0.33 -1.86 3.98
CA VAL A 56 0.70 -2.11 4.98
C VAL A 56 1.34 -3.45 4.68
N ASP A 57 2.67 -3.45 4.54
CA ASP A 57 3.48 -4.65 4.32
C ASP A 57 4.43 -4.87 5.50
N TYR A 58 4.96 -6.09 5.61
CA TYR A 58 6.05 -6.38 6.53
C TYR A 58 7.33 -5.65 6.08
N ASP A 59 8.18 -5.34 7.03
CA ASP A 59 9.58 -5.05 6.74
C ASP A 59 10.29 -6.39 6.45
N PRO A 60 10.78 -6.65 5.22
CA PRO A 60 11.40 -7.92 4.85
C PRO A 60 12.63 -8.28 5.70
N GLU A 61 13.32 -7.29 6.28
CA GLU A 61 14.45 -7.55 7.17
C GLU A 61 14.02 -7.99 8.58
N ARG A 62 12.70 -7.92 8.86
CA ARG A 62 12.09 -8.22 10.16
C ARG A 62 11.08 -9.36 10.09
N VAL A 63 11.15 -10.18 9.04
CA VAL A 63 10.28 -11.34 8.82
C VAL A 63 11.14 -12.59 8.62
N ILE A 64 10.78 -13.68 9.28
CA ILE A 64 11.41 -14.98 9.09
C ILE A 64 10.34 -16.00 8.75
N HIS A 65 10.47 -16.58 7.56
CA HIS A 65 9.72 -17.74 7.13
C HIS A 65 10.51 -18.99 7.51
N TYR A 66 9.95 -19.81 8.37
CA TYR A 66 10.63 -21.00 8.82
C TYR A 66 10.31 -22.18 7.91
N VAL A 67 11.33 -22.70 7.23
CA VAL A 67 11.26 -23.93 6.42
C VAL A 67 12.01 -25.04 7.16
N PRO A 68 11.45 -26.27 7.30
CA PRO A 68 12.12 -27.34 7.98
C PRO A 68 13.34 -27.84 7.20
N LEU A 69 14.38 -28.25 7.92
CA LEU A 69 15.62 -28.80 7.31
C LEU A 69 15.55 -30.31 7.09
N VAL A 70 14.62 -30.98 7.75
CA VAL A 70 14.45 -32.44 7.73
C VAL A 70 12.99 -32.82 7.62
N GLN A 71 12.73 -34.03 7.14
CA GLN A 71 11.39 -34.59 7.17
C GLN A 71 11.01 -35.09 8.57
N GLY A 72 9.70 -35.13 8.81
CA GLY A 72 9.17 -35.58 10.09
C GLY A 72 7.68 -35.40 10.23
N VAL A 73 7.21 -35.61 11.46
CA VAL A 73 5.80 -35.37 11.85
C VAL A 73 5.78 -34.44 13.05
N VAL A 74 4.93 -33.45 13.01
CA VAL A 74 4.71 -32.52 14.14
C VAL A 74 3.97 -33.25 15.24
N GLU A 75 4.60 -33.41 16.39
CA GLU A 75 3.92 -33.98 17.57
C GLU A 75 3.04 -32.93 18.25
N GLN A 76 3.58 -31.73 18.45
CA GLN A 76 2.89 -30.66 19.18
C GLN A 76 3.20 -29.29 18.59
N THR A 77 2.15 -28.46 18.48
CA THR A 77 2.27 -27.02 18.21
C THR A 77 1.99 -26.25 19.52
N ARG A 78 2.83 -25.24 19.83
CA ARG A 78 2.76 -24.45 21.07
C ARG A 78 2.43 -22.98 20.83
N PHE A 79 1.90 -22.65 19.66
CA PHE A 79 1.52 -21.29 19.29
C PHE A 79 0.26 -21.28 18.42
N SER A 80 -0.38 -20.13 18.40
CA SER A 80 -1.49 -19.82 17.52
C SER A 80 -1.15 -18.61 16.66
N LEU A 81 -1.92 -18.40 15.59
CA LEU A 81 -1.82 -17.20 14.75
C LEU A 81 -2.10 -15.95 15.61
N GLY A 82 -1.25 -14.94 15.50
CA GLY A 82 -1.35 -13.70 16.26
C GLY A 82 -0.62 -13.72 17.61
N ASP A 83 -0.13 -14.87 18.09
CA ASP A 83 0.60 -14.96 19.35
C ASP A 83 1.93 -14.19 19.27
N LYS A 84 2.27 -13.53 20.38
CA LYS A 84 3.59 -12.95 20.58
C LYS A 84 4.54 -14.02 21.09
N VAL A 85 5.69 -14.18 20.43
CA VAL A 85 6.72 -15.15 20.77
C VAL A 85 8.05 -14.48 21.08
N GLN A 86 8.88 -15.11 21.90
CA GLN A 86 10.21 -14.63 22.25
C GLN A 86 11.26 -15.46 21.53
N LYS A 87 12.40 -14.84 21.18
CA LYS A 87 13.55 -15.57 20.65
C LYS A 87 13.95 -16.72 21.56
N GLY A 88 14.08 -17.93 21.02
CA GLY A 88 14.41 -19.13 21.76
C GLY A 88 13.21 -19.83 22.42
N GLN A 89 12.00 -19.30 22.32
CA GLN A 89 10.78 -19.99 22.77
C GLN A 89 10.50 -21.21 21.90
N ALA A 90 10.18 -22.38 22.52
CA ALA A 90 9.80 -23.56 21.78
C ALA A 90 8.42 -23.38 21.13
N LEU A 91 8.37 -23.60 19.81
CA LEU A 91 7.18 -23.43 18.98
C LEU A 91 6.56 -24.74 18.53
N LEU A 92 7.41 -25.67 18.10
CA LEU A 92 7.00 -26.98 17.58
C LEU A 92 7.86 -28.07 18.20
N ASP A 93 7.27 -29.22 18.46
CA ASP A 93 7.97 -30.47 18.73
C ASP A 93 7.77 -31.36 17.50
N ILE A 94 8.88 -31.87 16.94
CA ILE A 94 8.90 -32.65 15.71
C ILE A 94 9.58 -33.99 15.99
N LYS A 95 8.94 -35.04 15.55
CA LYS A 95 9.54 -36.41 15.52
C LYS A 95 10.08 -36.68 14.12
N SER A 96 11.37 -36.95 14.02
CA SER A 96 12.05 -37.24 12.76
C SER A 96 12.90 -38.52 12.85
N SER A 97 12.73 -39.41 11.90
CA SER A 97 13.58 -40.59 11.73
C SER A 97 15.01 -40.23 11.41
N ASP A 98 15.20 -39.17 10.60
CA ASP A 98 16.51 -38.69 10.15
C ASP A 98 17.33 -38.17 11.32
N VAL A 99 16.69 -37.35 12.19
CA VAL A 99 17.34 -36.83 13.42
C VAL A 99 17.62 -37.97 14.40
N SER A 100 16.72 -38.98 14.49
CA SER A 100 16.96 -40.18 15.31
C SER A 100 18.15 -40.98 14.83
N ALA A 101 18.32 -41.15 13.51
CA ALA A 101 19.45 -41.80 12.91
C ALA A 101 20.77 -41.04 13.19
N LEU A 102 20.78 -39.72 12.95
CA LEU A 102 21.92 -38.86 13.24
C LEU A 102 22.35 -38.95 14.73
N TYR A 103 21.38 -39.01 15.63
CA TYR A 103 21.66 -39.18 17.06
C TYR A 103 22.29 -40.53 17.38
N SER A 104 21.76 -41.63 16.79
CA SER A 104 22.30 -42.96 16.96
C SER A 104 23.74 -43.08 16.41
N ASP A 105 24.00 -42.49 15.25
CA ASP A 105 25.34 -42.41 14.66
C ASP A 105 26.31 -41.64 15.55
N MET A 106 25.88 -40.53 16.13
CA MET A 106 26.69 -39.74 17.06
C MET A 106 27.08 -40.55 18.30
N ILE A 107 26.15 -41.32 18.90
CA ILE A 107 26.42 -42.21 20.04
C ILE A 107 27.40 -43.30 19.66
N SER A 108 27.29 -43.88 18.47
CA SER A 108 28.27 -44.87 17.97
C SER A 108 29.67 -44.28 17.86
N LEU A 109 29.78 -43.09 17.23
CA LEU A 109 31.07 -42.39 17.08
C LEU A 109 31.66 -41.95 18.41
N GLU A 110 30.84 -41.60 19.41
CA GLU A 110 31.30 -41.33 20.78
C GLU A 110 31.92 -42.58 21.42
N SER A 111 31.30 -43.74 21.21
CA SER A 111 31.83 -45.05 21.68
C SER A 111 33.15 -45.37 21.02
N ASP A 112 33.26 -45.18 19.68
CA ASP A 112 34.48 -45.45 18.91
C ASP A 112 35.62 -44.50 19.37
N LEU A 113 35.31 -43.23 19.63
CA LEU A 113 36.26 -42.26 20.19
C LEU A 113 36.75 -42.73 21.58
N GLY A 114 35.83 -43.21 22.42
CA GLY A 114 36.13 -43.75 23.74
C GLY A 114 37.08 -44.98 23.65
N VAL A 115 36.92 -45.88 22.67
CA VAL A 115 37.83 -46.98 22.40
C VAL A 115 39.19 -46.49 21.94
N ALA A 116 39.23 -45.66 20.89
CA ALA A 116 40.48 -45.15 20.33
C ALA A 116 41.30 -44.35 21.36
N LYS A 117 40.62 -43.63 22.26
CA LYS A 117 41.28 -42.93 23.39
C LYS A 117 41.98 -43.91 24.35
N ARG A 118 41.32 -45.01 24.74
CA ARG A 118 41.91 -46.02 25.63
C ARG A 118 43.09 -46.72 24.94
N ASP A 119 42.95 -47.02 23.66
CA ASP A 119 44.01 -47.67 22.88
C ASP A 119 45.25 -46.78 22.79
N LEU A 120 45.03 -45.46 22.53
CA LEU A 120 46.14 -44.51 22.54
C LEU A 120 46.81 -44.37 23.92
N GLN A 121 46.02 -44.39 25.01
CA GLN A 121 46.59 -44.36 26.37
C GLN A 121 47.43 -45.57 26.68
N SER A 122 46.97 -46.77 26.27
CA SER A 122 47.70 -48.02 26.38
C SER A 122 48.99 -48.01 25.54
N ALA A 123 48.87 -47.59 24.27
CA ALA A 123 50.01 -47.47 23.35
C ALA A 123 51.05 -46.48 23.87
N GLN A 124 50.63 -45.36 24.49
CA GLN A 124 51.56 -44.40 25.11
C GLN A 124 52.36 -45.07 26.25
N GLY A 125 51.70 -45.76 27.17
CA GLY A 125 52.41 -46.45 28.26
C GLY A 125 53.40 -47.52 27.75
N MET A 126 52.98 -48.33 26.76
CA MET A 126 53.89 -49.34 26.16
C MET A 126 55.05 -48.67 25.40
N HIS A 127 54.85 -47.59 24.74
CA HIS A 127 55.89 -46.82 24.04
C HIS A 127 56.89 -46.22 25.03
N ASP A 128 56.41 -45.64 26.13
CA ASP A 128 57.26 -45.05 27.16
C ASP A 128 58.11 -46.13 27.83
N ASP A 129 57.58 -47.39 27.99
CA ASP A 129 58.30 -48.57 28.46
C ASP A 129 59.19 -49.20 27.38
N LYS A 130 59.26 -48.64 26.16
CA LYS A 130 60.01 -49.12 24.99
C LYS A 130 59.55 -50.56 24.51
N MET A 131 58.26 -50.85 24.74
CA MET A 131 57.63 -52.13 24.33
C MET A 131 56.85 -51.97 23.04
N LEU A 132 56.66 -50.71 22.50
CA LEU A 132 55.93 -50.39 21.26
C LEU A 132 56.85 -49.56 20.37
N SER A 133 56.78 -49.83 19.06
CA SER A 133 57.52 -48.99 18.08
C SER A 133 56.91 -47.61 17.89
N ASP A 134 57.73 -46.64 17.45
CA ASP A 134 57.25 -45.28 17.10
C ASP A 134 56.17 -45.31 16.03
N LYS A 135 56.27 -46.26 15.07
CA LYS A 135 55.27 -46.44 14.01
C LYS A 135 53.90 -46.82 14.58
N GLU A 136 53.84 -47.83 15.44
CA GLU A 136 52.63 -48.30 16.05
C GLU A 136 51.98 -47.28 16.98
N PHE A 137 52.80 -46.51 17.68
CA PHE A 137 52.34 -45.39 18.48
C PHE A 137 51.71 -44.29 17.60
N LEU A 138 52.40 -43.90 16.50
CA LEU A 138 51.83 -42.92 15.54
C LEU A 138 50.54 -43.43 14.89
N GLU A 139 50.41 -44.75 14.62
CA GLU A 139 49.18 -45.37 14.12
C GLU A 139 48.04 -45.21 15.14
N SER A 140 48.29 -45.43 16.43
CA SER A 140 47.29 -45.23 17.49
C SER A 140 46.89 -43.76 17.63
N GLN A 141 47.85 -42.83 17.52
CA GLN A 141 47.55 -41.39 17.49
C GLN A 141 46.68 -41.01 16.29
N ALA A 142 46.98 -41.56 15.11
CA ALA A 142 46.21 -41.30 13.90
C ALA A 142 44.75 -41.81 14.04
N LYS A 143 44.55 -43.04 14.59
CA LYS A 143 43.22 -43.59 14.84
C LYS A 143 42.42 -42.76 15.82
N PHE A 144 43.03 -42.33 16.93
CA PHE A 144 42.36 -41.45 17.88
C PHE A 144 41.92 -40.11 17.22
N ARG A 145 42.85 -39.48 16.48
CA ARG A 145 42.52 -38.21 15.77
C ARG A 145 41.40 -38.41 14.77
N GLN A 146 41.37 -39.51 14.02
CA GLN A 146 40.32 -39.83 13.07
C GLN A 146 38.96 -39.99 13.78
N ALA A 147 38.89 -40.72 14.88
CA ALA A 147 37.69 -40.91 15.67
C ALA A 147 37.20 -39.59 16.28
N GLN A 148 38.14 -38.77 16.77
CA GLN A 148 37.82 -37.47 17.31
C GLN A 148 37.15 -36.52 16.26
N VAL A 149 37.75 -36.40 15.07
CA VAL A 149 37.19 -35.60 13.98
C VAL A 149 35.82 -36.12 13.53
N ALA A 150 35.65 -37.45 13.49
CA ALA A 150 34.34 -38.03 13.13
C ALA A 150 33.26 -37.67 14.15
N TYR A 151 33.55 -37.82 15.44
CA TYR A 151 32.62 -37.47 16.51
C TYR A 151 32.32 -35.94 16.52
N GLU A 152 33.34 -35.09 16.44
CA GLU A 152 33.14 -33.61 16.38
C GLU A 152 32.25 -33.18 15.22
N ARG A 153 32.40 -33.81 14.04
CA ARG A 153 31.52 -33.57 12.89
C ARG A 153 30.08 -33.97 13.21
N ALA A 154 29.86 -35.15 13.78
CA ALA A 154 28.52 -35.62 14.15
C ALA A 154 27.89 -34.71 15.23
N GLN A 155 28.66 -34.29 16.21
CA GLN A 155 28.25 -33.35 17.26
C GLN A 155 27.85 -31.99 16.69
N ASN A 156 28.64 -31.46 15.76
CA ASN A 156 28.31 -30.17 15.09
C ASN A 156 27.02 -30.29 14.28
N ASN A 157 26.81 -31.34 13.51
CA ASN A 157 25.56 -31.59 12.80
C ASN A 157 24.38 -31.68 13.78
N MET A 158 24.58 -32.36 14.90
CA MET A 158 23.54 -32.57 15.91
C MET A 158 23.19 -31.29 16.67
N SER A 159 24.14 -30.34 16.78
CA SER A 159 23.93 -29.06 17.46
C SER A 159 22.87 -28.16 16.80
N LEU A 160 22.55 -28.45 15.51
CA LEU A 160 21.46 -27.77 14.79
C LEU A 160 20.08 -28.09 15.35
N TYR A 161 19.96 -29.20 16.09
CA TYR A 161 18.70 -29.72 16.62
C TYR A 161 18.71 -29.66 18.14
N LYS A 162 17.63 -29.11 18.72
CA LYS A 162 17.45 -29.15 20.18
C LYS A 162 16.68 -30.39 20.54
N LEU A 163 17.45 -31.51 20.76
CA LEU A 163 16.89 -32.80 21.09
C LEU A 163 16.16 -32.78 22.43
N LYS A 164 15.05 -33.51 22.42
CA LYS A 164 14.38 -34.12 23.55
C LYS A 164 14.60 -35.63 23.51
N GLU A 165 13.89 -36.36 24.30
CA GLU A 165 13.93 -37.81 24.29
C GLU A 165 13.29 -38.40 23.01
N ASN A 166 13.70 -39.59 22.63
CA ASN A 166 13.10 -40.43 21.56
C ASN A 166 13.07 -39.84 20.15
N GLY A 167 14.12 -39.07 19.75
CA GLY A 167 14.21 -38.52 18.40
C GLY A 167 13.28 -37.36 18.14
N VAL A 168 12.69 -36.80 19.19
CA VAL A 168 11.90 -35.57 19.14
C VAL A 168 12.84 -34.38 19.32
N PHE A 169 12.69 -33.39 18.52
CA PHE A 169 13.41 -32.11 18.68
C PHE A 169 12.46 -30.93 18.63
N SER A 170 12.85 -29.83 19.28
CA SER A 170 12.05 -28.62 19.33
C SER A 170 12.56 -27.59 18.33
N ILE A 171 11.65 -27.02 17.56
CA ILE A 171 11.89 -25.82 16.77
C ILE A 171 11.67 -24.61 17.69
N LEU A 172 12.67 -23.76 17.77
CA LEU A 172 12.63 -22.54 18.57
C LEU A 172 12.35 -21.32 17.69
N SER A 173 11.72 -20.31 18.26
CA SER A 173 11.56 -19.03 17.57
C SER A 173 12.93 -18.39 17.29
N PRO A 174 13.23 -18.03 16.04
CA PRO A 174 14.51 -17.43 15.68
C PRO A 174 14.60 -15.97 16.16
N MET A 175 13.46 -15.32 16.39
CA MET A 175 13.37 -13.93 16.80
C MET A 175 12.20 -13.67 17.76
N THR A 176 12.19 -12.52 18.40
CA THR A 176 11.02 -12.02 19.13
C THR A 176 10.09 -11.32 18.15
N GLY A 177 8.81 -11.65 18.14
CA GLY A 177 7.85 -11.07 17.21
C GLY A 177 6.45 -11.67 17.38
N TYR A 178 5.67 -11.60 16.30
CA TYR A 178 4.32 -12.13 16.23
C TYR A 178 4.23 -13.23 15.19
N MET A 179 3.42 -14.24 15.48
CA MET A 179 3.12 -15.33 14.54
C MET A 179 2.11 -14.80 13.52
N VAL A 180 2.57 -14.56 12.28
CA VAL A 180 1.76 -13.92 11.25
C VAL A 180 1.24 -14.90 10.20
N ASP A 181 1.82 -16.11 10.17
CA ASP A 181 1.35 -17.23 9.37
C ASP A 181 1.58 -18.56 10.08
N LYS A 182 0.70 -19.53 9.85
CA LYS A 182 0.76 -20.88 10.40
C LYS A 182 0.19 -21.88 9.40
N GLN A 183 1.08 -22.69 8.80
CA GLN A 183 0.74 -23.69 7.80
C GLN A 183 0.81 -25.14 8.36
N VAL A 184 0.94 -25.27 9.68
CA VAL A 184 1.21 -26.56 10.33
C VAL A 184 0.31 -26.79 11.53
N ALA A 185 -0.10 -28.03 11.75
CA ALA A 185 -0.85 -28.51 12.91
C ALA A 185 -0.18 -29.76 13.52
N SER A 186 -0.57 -30.11 14.73
CA SER A 186 -0.16 -31.39 15.33
C SER A 186 -0.64 -32.55 14.45
N GLY A 187 0.22 -33.53 14.19
CA GLY A 187 0.01 -34.63 13.25
C GLY A 187 0.38 -34.34 11.81
N SER A 188 0.69 -33.10 11.43
CA SER A 188 1.08 -32.77 10.06
C SER A 188 2.43 -33.35 9.70
N PRO A 189 2.58 -34.01 8.53
CA PRO A 189 3.88 -34.34 7.98
C PRO A 189 4.58 -33.06 7.49
N ILE A 190 5.89 -33.01 7.65
CA ILE A 190 6.73 -31.92 7.18
C ILE A 190 7.87 -32.45 6.34
N SER A 191 8.32 -31.65 5.37
CA SER A 191 9.51 -31.90 4.56
C SER A 191 10.18 -30.60 4.15
N PRO A 192 11.48 -30.60 3.80
CA PRO A 192 12.19 -29.43 3.29
C PRO A 192 11.53 -28.81 2.05
N ASP A 193 10.91 -29.63 1.21
CA ASP A 193 10.23 -29.19 -0.02
C ASP A 193 8.77 -28.73 0.24
N GLY A 194 8.28 -28.87 1.46
CA GLY A 194 6.89 -28.58 1.84
C GLY A 194 6.57 -27.09 2.05
N GLY A 195 7.58 -26.23 1.93
CA GLY A 195 7.42 -24.79 2.15
C GLY A 195 7.55 -24.37 3.62
N SER A 196 7.12 -23.13 3.90
CA SER A 196 7.18 -22.54 5.24
C SER A 196 6.17 -23.18 6.19
N LEU A 197 6.59 -23.55 7.39
CA LEU A 197 5.69 -24.06 8.44
C LEU A 197 4.97 -22.92 9.18
N PHE A 198 5.67 -21.82 9.38
CA PHE A 198 5.16 -20.62 10.03
C PHE A 198 6.01 -19.42 9.68
N THR A 199 5.47 -18.24 9.94
CA THR A 199 6.16 -16.97 9.77
C THR A 199 6.10 -16.17 11.06
N VAL A 200 7.26 -15.67 11.49
CA VAL A 200 7.40 -14.74 12.63
C VAL A 200 7.81 -13.38 12.10
N ALA A 201 7.13 -12.32 12.53
CA ALA A 201 7.46 -10.95 12.14
C ALA A 201 7.58 -10.03 13.36
N ASP A 202 8.58 -9.17 13.35
CA ASP A 202 8.65 -8.03 14.26
C ASP A 202 7.84 -6.88 13.65
N LEU A 203 6.67 -6.63 14.22
CA LEU A 203 5.73 -5.63 13.77
C LEU A 203 5.98 -4.22 14.36
N SER A 204 7.11 -4.00 15.04
CA SER A 204 7.43 -2.68 15.62
C SER A 204 7.67 -1.61 14.56
N LYS A 205 8.04 -2.02 13.35
CA LYS A 205 8.10 -1.20 12.14
C LYS A 205 7.40 -1.93 11.01
N VAL A 206 6.72 -1.16 10.18
CA VAL A 206 6.03 -1.67 8.99
C VAL A 206 6.34 -0.79 7.79
N TRP A 207 6.18 -1.34 6.62
CA TRP A 207 6.22 -0.58 5.39
C TRP A 207 4.80 -0.28 4.93
N ILE A 208 4.60 0.92 4.41
CA ILE A 208 3.44 1.25 3.63
C ILE A 208 3.89 1.32 2.18
N THR A 209 3.31 0.49 1.36
CA THR A 209 3.57 0.40 -0.07
C THR A 209 2.42 1.08 -0.80
N ALA A 210 2.67 2.30 -1.32
CA ALA A 210 1.69 3.06 -2.08
C ALA A 210 1.88 2.83 -3.58
N SER A 211 0.78 2.69 -4.30
CA SER A 211 0.76 2.43 -5.75
C SER A 211 0.74 3.75 -6.52
N VAL A 212 1.80 4.02 -7.29
CA VAL A 212 1.96 5.22 -8.11
C VAL A 212 1.74 4.86 -9.56
N TYR A 213 0.68 5.38 -10.17
CA TYR A 213 0.38 5.17 -11.57
C TYR A 213 1.29 5.99 -12.49
N ALA A 214 1.46 5.55 -13.73
CA ALA A 214 2.35 6.20 -14.69
C ALA A 214 2.06 7.70 -14.88
N GLY A 215 0.78 8.09 -14.88
CA GLY A 215 0.35 9.49 -14.99
C GLY A 215 0.76 10.37 -13.80
N ASP A 216 0.96 9.76 -12.64
CA ASP A 216 1.24 10.47 -11.37
C ASP A 216 2.75 10.57 -11.07
N LEU A 217 3.59 9.88 -11.83
CA LEU A 217 5.03 9.81 -11.60
C LEU A 217 5.73 11.16 -11.54
N GLN A 218 5.28 12.10 -12.37
CA GLN A 218 5.85 13.46 -12.40
C GLN A 218 5.66 14.21 -11.07
N PHE A 219 4.69 13.78 -10.24
CA PHE A 219 4.33 14.43 -8.98
C PHE A 219 4.92 13.74 -7.76
N VAL A 220 5.47 12.53 -7.89
CA VAL A 220 5.95 11.71 -6.77
C VAL A 220 7.47 11.64 -6.78
N ARG A 221 8.09 11.94 -5.64
CA ARG A 221 9.55 11.87 -5.46
C ARG A 221 9.90 11.36 -4.07
N GLU A 222 11.10 10.83 -3.94
CA GLU A 222 11.66 10.47 -2.64
C GLU A 222 11.77 11.66 -1.70
N ASN A 223 11.66 11.40 -0.41
CA ASN A 223 11.65 12.35 0.69
C ASN A 223 10.46 13.32 0.75
N MET A 224 9.44 13.15 -0.11
CA MET A 224 8.21 13.92 0.00
C MET A 224 7.45 13.56 1.28
N PRO A 225 6.94 14.56 2.02
CA PRO A 225 6.05 14.34 3.16
C PRO A 225 4.70 13.83 2.67
N VAL A 226 4.11 12.90 3.43
CA VAL A 226 2.82 12.31 3.12
C VAL A 226 1.96 12.23 4.37
N GLU A 227 0.66 12.33 4.17
CA GLU A 227 -0.36 12.02 5.17
C GLU A 227 -0.98 10.67 4.86
N ILE A 228 -1.06 9.82 5.88
CA ILE A 228 -1.54 8.45 5.75
C ILE A 228 -2.79 8.30 6.60
N THR A 229 -3.84 7.77 6.00
CA THR A 229 -5.09 7.45 6.69
C THR A 229 -5.39 5.97 6.48
N ALA A 230 -5.53 5.22 7.57
CA ALA A 230 -5.95 3.84 7.49
C ALA A 230 -7.49 3.77 7.51
N LEU A 231 -8.07 2.94 6.64
CA LEU A 231 -9.53 2.77 6.58
C LEU A 231 -10.11 2.26 7.91
N SER A 232 -9.31 1.53 8.69
CA SER A 232 -9.70 0.99 10.00
C SER A 232 -9.71 2.04 11.13
N TYR A 233 -9.11 3.21 10.90
CA TYR A 233 -9.04 4.31 11.88
C TYR A 233 -9.47 5.63 11.23
N PRO A 234 -10.76 5.79 10.93
CA PRO A 234 -11.28 6.98 10.29
C PRO A 234 -11.05 8.20 11.20
N GLY A 235 -10.48 9.26 10.62
CA GLY A 235 -10.17 10.50 11.32
C GLY A 235 -8.78 10.56 11.98
N GLU A 236 -8.02 9.46 12.05
CA GLU A 236 -6.61 9.51 12.45
C GLU A 236 -5.71 9.72 11.22
N VAL A 237 -4.87 10.74 11.30
CA VAL A 237 -3.88 11.05 10.26
C VAL A 237 -2.48 10.76 10.80
N PHE A 238 -1.74 9.94 10.07
CA PHE A 238 -0.36 9.60 10.40
C PHE A 238 0.57 10.30 9.41
N ASN A 239 1.61 10.95 9.91
CA ASN A 239 2.58 11.62 9.06
C ASN A 239 3.74 10.68 8.75
N GLY A 240 4.16 10.68 7.49
CA GLY A 240 5.28 9.90 7.01
C GLY A 240 6.04 10.63 5.90
N LYS A 241 6.97 9.94 5.29
CA LYS A 241 7.68 10.40 4.08
C LYS A 241 7.94 9.22 3.15
N ILE A 242 8.00 9.48 1.86
CA ILE A 242 8.43 8.50 0.87
C ILE A 242 9.92 8.23 1.06
N ASN A 243 10.26 7.02 1.49
CA ASN A 243 11.65 6.61 1.73
C ASN A 243 12.35 6.14 0.45
N ALA A 244 11.60 5.50 -0.45
CA ALA A 244 12.11 5.03 -1.73
C ALA A 244 10.97 4.92 -2.74
N LEU A 245 11.32 5.09 -4.02
CA LEU A 245 10.44 4.82 -5.15
C LEU A 245 11.06 3.71 -5.99
N SER A 246 10.29 2.65 -6.28
CA SER A 246 10.75 1.57 -7.15
C SER A 246 11.16 2.13 -8.51
N GLN A 247 12.22 1.56 -9.09
CA GLN A 247 12.66 1.89 -10.46
C GLN A 247 12.06 0.94 -11.51
N VAL A 248 11.28 -0.04 -11.06
CA VAL A 248 10.67 -1.07 -11.91
C VAL A 248 9.17 -1.10 -11.62
N PHE A 249 8.39 -1.11 -12.68
CA PHE A 249 6.94 -1.29 -12.57
C PHE A 249 6.61 -2.69 -12.08
N ASP A 250 5.66 -2.78 -11.18
CA ASP A 250 5.01 -4.03 -10.83
C ASP A 250 4.33 -4.61 -12.10
N PRO A 251 4.66 -5.85 -12.50
CA PRO A 251 4.16 -6.41 -13.75
C PRO A 251 2.65 -6.66 -13.74
N ASP A 252 2.06 -6.92 -12.58
CA ASP A 252 0.65 -7.26 -12.42
C ASP A 252 -0.20 -6.00 -12.27
N GLU A 253 0.18 -5.11 -11.37
CA GLU A 253 -0.58 -3.89 -11.07
C GLU A 253 -0.27 -2.72 -12.02
N LYS A 254 0.84 -2.75 -12.77
CA LYS A 254 1.30 -1.68 -13.68
C LYS A 254 1.54 -0.33 -12.99
N VAL A 255 2.00 -0.38 -11.76
CA VAL A 255 2.33 0.78 -10.92
C VAL A 255 3.78 0.74 -10.44
N LEU A 256 4.34 1.89 -10.09
CA LEU A 256 5.55 1.93 -9.27
C LEU A 256 5.15 1.90 -7.79
N LYS A 257 5.93 1.19 -6.99
CA LYS A 257 5.71 1.11 -5.55
C LYS A 257 6.52 2.19 -4.84
N ALA A 258 5.82 3.09 -4.15
CA ALA A 258 6.43 4.05 -3.23
C ALA A 258 6.41 3.47 -1.82
N ARG A 259 7.59 3.35 -1.20
CA ARG A 259 7.77 2.81 0.14
C ARG A 259 7.85 3.92 1.18
N ILE A 260 7.07 3.77 2.22
CA ILE A 260 7.05 4.62 3.40
C ILE A 260 7.30 3.74 4.62
N VAL A 261 8.33 4.03 5.40
CA VAL A 261 8.63 3.28 6.64
C VAL A 261 7.93 3.97 7.80
N MET A 262 7.12 3.20 8.54
CA MET A 262 6.35 3.69 9.67
C MET A 262 6.76 3.01 10.96
N ASP A 263 6.91 3.80 12.02
CA ASP A 263 6.95 3.26 13.38
C ASP A 263 5.57 2.73 13.78
N ASN A 264 5.55 1.53 14.34
CA ASN A 264 4.33 0.82 14.70
C ASN A 264 4.39 0.26 16.12
N SER A 265 5.06 0.97 17.02
CA SER A 265 5.22 0.57 18.45
C SER A 265 3.89 0.32 19.16
N GLN A 266 2.82 0.99 18.71
CA GLN A 266 1.45 0.80 19.19
C GLN A 266 0.68 -0.32 18.48
N LEU A 267 1.28 -0.99 17.48
CA LEU A 267 0.67 -2.05 16.66
C LEU A 267 -0.66 -1.64 15.99
N LYS A 268 -0.83 -0.36 15.69
CA LYS A 268 -2.02 0.15 14.97
C LYS A 268 -2.05 -0.34 13.52
N PHE A 269 -0.91 -0.32 12.85
CA PHE A 269 -0.80 -0.84 11.49
C PHE A 269 -0.62 -2.35 11.51
N LYS A 270 -1.52 -3.05 10.85
CA LYS A 270 -1.42 -4.50 10.67
C LYS A 270 -1.11 -4.80 9.20
N PRO A 271 -0.25 -5.76 8.92
CA PRO A 271 0.00 -6.19 7.55
C PRO A 271 -1.32 -6.47 6.79
N GLU A 272 -1.32 -6.24 5.49
CA GLU A 272 -2.46 -6.30 4.57
C GLU A 272 -3.57 -5.25 4.82
N MET A 273 -3.38 -4.33 5.77
CA MET A 273 -4.32 -3.22 6.00
C MET A 273 -4.25 -2.22 4.84
N SER A 274 -5.40 -1.85 4.30
CA SER A 274 -5.50 -0.82 3.26
C SER A 274 -5.37 0.58 3.86
N VAL A 275 -4.60 1.42 3.17
CA VAL A 275 -4.35 2.80 3.55
C VAL A 275 -4.50 3.74 2.36
N VAL A 276 -4.79 4.99 2.65
CA VAL A 276 -4.78 6.10 1.70
C VAL A 276 -3.59 6.99 2.02
N VAL A 277 -2.77 7.27 1.03
CA VAL A 277 -1.58 8.12 1.15
C VAL A 277 -1.82 9.41 0.37
N ARG A 278 -1.83 10.54 1.04
CA ARG A 278 -2.03 11.87 0.46
C ARG A 278 -0.70 12.61 0.39
N LEU A 279 -0.38 13.08 -0.81
CA LEU A 279 0.76 13.94 -1.06
C LEU A 279 0.27 15.36 -1.27
N LYS A 280 0.74 16.29 -0.45
CA LYS A 280 0.54 17.72 -0.71
C LYS A 280 1.61 18.15 -1.70
N ASN A 281 1.27 18.21 -2.97
CA ASN A 281 2.18 18.68 -4.00
C ASN A 281 2.00 20.21 -4.13
N THR A 282 2.94 20.95 -3.60
CA THR A 282 3.03 22.40 -3.75
C THR A 282 3.61 22.81 -5.12
N LYS A 283 3.24 22.15 -6.20
CA LYS A 283 3.43 22.74 -7.51
C LYS A 283 2.46 23.89 -7.64
N VAL A 284 2.98 25.05 -7.30
CA VAL A 284 2.26 26.31 -7.39
C VAL A 284 2.15 26.69 -8.85
N GLU A 285 1.15 26.16 -9.54
CA GLU A 285 0.72 26.74 -10.80
C GLU A 285 -0.27 27.86 -10.47
N LYS A 286 0.12 29.09 -10.79
CA LYS A 286 -0.81 30.21 -10.68
C LYS A 286 -1.89 30.05 -11.74
N GLN A 287 -3.09 29.79 -11.31
CA GLN A 287 -4.25 29.67 -12.18
C GLN A 287 -5.28 30.74 -11.85
N VAL A 288 -6.02 31.17 -12.88
CA VAL A 288 -7.15 32.06 -12.70
C VAL A 288 -8.24 31.31 -11.93
N THR A 289 -8.69 31.92 -10.85
CA THR A 289 -9.75 31.39 -9.98
C THR A 289 -10.91 32.32 -9.88
N ILE A 290 -12.09 31.73 -9.83
CA ILE A 290 -13.36 32.42 -9.62
C ILE A 290 -14.20 31.64 -8.58
N PRO A 291 -15.14 32.24 -7.89
CA PRO A 291 -16.11 31.51 -7.08
C PRO A 291 -16.91 30.54 -7.94
N SER A 292 -17.02 29.27 -7.49
CA SER A 292 -17.70 28.20 -8.26
C SER A 292 -19.13 28.52 -8.63
N LYS A 293 -19.80 29.35 -7.84
CA LYS A 293 -21.15 29.87 -8.13
C LYS A 293 -21.24 30.76 -9.37
N ALA A 294 -20.11 31.31 -9.88
CA ALA A 294 -20.10 32.11 -11.12
C ALA A 294 -20.15 31.22 -12.39
N LEU A 295 -19.83 29.91 -12.27
CA LEU A 295 -19.87 28.97 -13.38
C LEU A 295 -21.31 28.66 -13.80
N ILE A 296 -21.52 28.60 -15.09
CA ILE A 296 -22.76 28.16 -15.74
C ILE A 296 -22.41 26.97 -16.60
N PHE A 297 -23.10 25.86 -16.42
CA PHE A 297 -22.96 24.68 -17.25
C PHE A 297 -24.15 24.58 -18.20
N ASP A 298 -23.87 24.61 -19.49
CA ASP A 298 -24.87 24.50 -20.55
C ASP A 298 -24.30 23.77 -21.76
N ASN A 299 -25.04 22.82 -22.34
CA ASN A 299 -24.68 22.05 -23.53
C ASN A 299 -23.22 21.48 -23.47
N ASP A 300 -22.89 20.79 -22.37
CA ASP A 300 -21.58 20.18 -22.11
C ASP A 300 -20.38 21.16 -22.10
N LYS A 301 -20.65 22.44 -21.88
CA LYS A 301 -19.63 23.50 -21.78
C LYS A 301 -19.85 24.38 -20.56
N TYR A 302 -18.75 24.95 -20.10
CA TYR A 302 -18.78 25.95 -19.03
C TYR A 302 -18.71 27.32 -19.58
N PHE A 303 -19.50 28.22 -18.98
CA PHE A 303 -19.58 29.61 -19.32
C PHE A 303 -19.51 30.44 -18.05
N VAL A 304 -19.11 31.70 -18.20
CA VAL A 304 -19.25 32.76 -17.21
C VAL A 304 -19.85 34.00 -17.86
N VAL A 305 -20.47 34.85 -17.07
CA VAL A 305 -20.87 36.19 -17.51
C VAL A 305 -19.82 37.18 -17.01
N VAL A 306 -19.20 37.89 -17.92
CA VAL A 306 -18.14 38.89 -17.64
C VAL A 306 -18.69 40.28 -17.88
N GLU A 307 -18.41 41.21 -16.97
CA GLU A 307 -18.64 42.62 -17.13
C GLU A 307 -17.46 43.27 -17.88
N LYS A 308 -17.67 43.73 -19.11
CA LYS A 308 -16.61 44.36 -19.95
C LYS A 308 -16.52 45.88 -19.74
N ALA A 309 -17.63 46.55 -19.61
CA ALA A 309 -17.75 47.93 -19.22
C ALA A 309 -18.94 48.06 -18.28
N SER A 310 -19.03 49.16 -17.53
CA SER A 310 -20.10 49.32 -16.55
C SER A 310 -21.49 49.15 -17.19
N GLY A 311 -22.17 48.06 -16.82
CA GLY A 311 -23.49 47.71 -17.34
C GLY A 311 -23.51 46.89 -18.63
N GLU A 312 -22.36 46.54 -19.23
CA GLU A 312 -22.27 45.70 -20.41
C GLU A 312 -21.76 44.28 -20.04
N PHE A 313 -22.57 43.27 -20.25
CA PHE A 313 -22.29 41.88 -19.91
C PHE A 313 -22.12 41.02 -21.16
N GLN A 314 -21.14 40.14 -21.11
CA GLN A 314 -20.85 39.20 -22.20
C GLN A 314 -20.75 37.78 -21.66
N ILE A 315 -21.34 36.80 -22.38
CA ILE A 315 -21.14 35.37 -22.15
C ILE A 315 -19.76 34.99 -22.68
N GLN A 316 -18.96 34.39 -21.84
CA GLN A 316 -17.62 33.94 -22.18
C GLN A 316 -17.47 32.44 -21.90
N PRO A 317 -17.15 31.62 -22.91
CA PRO A 317 -16.84 30.22 -22.69
C PRO A 317 -15.52 30.07 -21.93
N VAL A 318 -15.47 29.10 -21.01
CA VAL A 318 -14.30 28.84 -20.19
C VAL A 318 -14.02 27.36 -20.15
N GLU A 319 -12.74 26.98 -20.05
CA GLU A 319 -12.32 25.61 -19.77
C GLU A 319 -12.02 25.46 -18.29
N LEU A 320 -12.76 24.58 -17.64
CA LEU A 320 -12.57 24.25 -16.23
C LEU A 320 -11.42 23.28 -16.07
N GLU A 321 -10.45 23.59 -15.20
CA GLU A 321 -9.38 22.67 -14.80
C GLU A 321 -9.79 21.80 -13.61
N GLY A 322 -10.57 22.35 -12.68
CA GLY A 322 -11.09 21.66 -11.51
C GLY A 322 -11.72 22.58 -10.50
N ASN A 323 -12.36 22.01 -9.52
CA ASN A 323 -12.96 22.71 -8.39
C ASN A 323 -12.26 22.31 -7.10
N HIS A 324 -12.07 23.28 -6.20
CA HIS A 324 -11.62 23.00 -4.83
C HIS A 324 -12.39 23.94 -3.89
N ASP A 325 -13.06 23.32 -2.91
CA ASP A 325 -13.99 24.02 -2.01
C ASP A 325 -15.04 24.84 -2.78
N SER A 326 -15.06 26.16 -2.57
CA SER A 326 -15.98 27.10 -3.21
C SER A 326 -15.38 27.82 -4.42
N MET A 327 -14.18 27.45 -4.85
CA MET A 327 -13.44 28.08 -5.94
C MET A 327 -13.28 27.14 -7.13
N SER A 328 -13.35 27.71 -8.33
CA SER A 328 -13.11 27.02 -9.60
C SER A 328 -11.85 27.54 -10.27
N TYR A 329 -10.99 26.62 -10.70
CA TYR A 329 -9.75 26.92 -11.41
C TYR A 329 -10.01 26.86 -12.91
N ILE A 330 -9.67 27.94 -13.60
CA ILE A 330 -9.95 28.12 -15.03
C ILE A 330 -8.65 27.94 -15.81
N ARG A 331 -8.65 26.97 -16.76
CA ARG A 331 -7.52 26.69 -17.64
C ARG A 331 -7.38 27.73 -18.73
N SER A 332 -8.50 28.09 -19.34
CA SER A 332 -8.57 29.10 -20.43
C SER A 332 -9.91 29.80 -20.47
N GLY A 333 -9.95 30.93 -21.10
CA GLY A 333 -11.18 31.73 -21.30
C GLY A 333 -11.35 32.92 -20.34
N LEU A 334 -10.51 33.05 -19.28
CA LEU A 334 -10.51 34.21 -18.40
C LEU A 334 -9.09 34.71 -18.16
N GLN A 335 -8.98 36.00 -17.88
CA GLN A 335 -7.75 36.68 -17.44
C GLN A 335 -7.87 37.15 -16.00
N GLU A 336 -6.72 37.39 -15.36
CA GLU A 336 -6.68 38.06 -14.06
C GLU A 336 -7.38 39.42 -14.13
N LYS A 337 -8.20 39.73 -13.11
CA LYS A 337 -9.00 40.95 -12.97
C LYS A 337 -10.24 41.04 -13.88
N ASP A 338 -10.55 40.02 -14.67
CA ASP A 338 -11.87 39.95 -15.31
C ASP A 338 -12.97 39.94 -14.22
N LYS A 339 -13.98 40.76 -14.39
CA LYS A 339 -15.11 40.84 -13.45
C LYS A 339 -16.17 39.84 -13.83
N VAL A 340 -16.34 38.77 -13.03
CA VAL A 340 -17.34 37.74 -13.25
C VAL A 340 -18.55 37.93 -12.37
N VAL A 341 -19.72 37.71 -12.92
CA VAL A 341 -21.01 37.83 -12.22
C VAL A 341 -21.18 36.62 -11.29
N VAL A 342 -21.50 36.85 -10.02
CA VAL A 342 -21.67 35.82 -8.98
C VAL A 342 -23.08 35.75 -8.41
N GLU A 343 -23.95 36.67 -8.77
CA GLU A 343 -25.38 36.67 -8.39
C GLU A 343 -26.25 36.91 -9.62
N ASN A 344 -27.34 36.15 -9.76
CA ASN A 344 -28.26 36.22 -10.91
C ASN A 344 -27.61 35.85 -12.26
N GLN A 345 -26.45 35.18 -12.26
CA GLN A 345 -25.68 34.82 -13.45
C GLN A 345 -26.49 34.02 -14.48
N LEU A 346 -27.35 33.09 -14.03
CA LEU A 346 -28.22 32.28 -14.92
C LEU A 346 -29.29 33.14 -15.62
N LEU A 347 -29.84 34.12 -14.94
CA LEU A 347 -30.84 35.02 -15.52
C LEU A 347 -30.21 35.91 -16.60
N ILE A 348 -29.02 36.45 -16.32
CA ILE A 348 -28.30 37.30 -17.29
C ILE A 348 -27.86 36.43 -18.48
N TYR A 349 -27.33 35.20 -18.23
CA TYR A 349 -26.98 34.25 -19.28
C TYR A 349 -28.17 33.93 -20.19
N SER A 350 -29.34 33.61 -19.62
CA SER A 350 -30.54 33.30 -20.39
C SER A 350 -31.05 34.51 -21.18
N GLY A 351 -30.93 35.68 -20.61
CA GLY A 351 -31.32 36.95 -21.29
C GLY A 351 -30.40 37.29 -22.47
N LEU A 352 -29.11 36.94 -22.37
CA LEU A 352 -28.13 37.19 -23.44
C LEU A 352 -28.16 36.06 -24.50
N ASN A 353 -28.42 34.80 -24.10
CA ASN A 353 -28.41 33.64 -25.00
C ASN A 353 -29.74 33.49 -25.78
N GLY A 354 -30.83 34.13 -25.31
CA GLY A 354 -32.14 34.11 -25.94
C GLY A 354 -32.40 35.24 -26.97
N LYS A 355 -31.34 35.93 -27.42
CA LYS A 355 -31.43 36.98 -28.48
C LYS A 355 -31.08 36.42 -29.83
#